data_e38e614167edf056878577aeebed7104
#
_entry.id   e38e614167edf056878577aeebed7104
#
_cell.length_a   1.000
_cell.length_b   1.000
_cell.length_c   1.000
_cell.angle_alpha   90.00
_cell.angle_beta   90.00
_cell.angle_gamma   90.00
#
_symmetry.space_group_name_H-M   'P 1'
#
loop_
_entity.id
_entity.type
_entity.pdbx_description
1 polymer ?
#
loop_
_entity_poly.entity_id
_entity_poly.type
_entity_poly.pdbx_seq_one_letter_code
_entity_poly.pdbx_strand_id
1 'polypeptide(L)'
;IRNVNKIVFLILLTFFLSSVHIFSQTPKGLILDEGIGYLRIAQFQRPTSELVESIISDLVAQNEGDLDSLIIDLRNNPGGLLNQAIRVSDAFLESGEIVSTRGRAAGDAERYNATPGDLTNGKPVVVLINGGSASASEIVAGALQDHHRAIIVGTKSFGKGSVQTIIPLSSDGAAMRLTTARYYTPSGRSIQSLGVSPDILVKQRVRSDEDPEKDQNFQRFEADLENSLSNDSLTDDERNFLENERKQQEETAKMRNDDYQLSYALDVLKGLATLSQN
;
A
#
# COMPACT_ATOMS: atom_id res chain seq x y z
N ILE A 1 52.70 5.13 -3.06
CA ILE A 1 52.13 3.78 -2.96
C ILE A 1 51.02 3.75 -1.85
N ARG A 2 51.20 4.48 -0.73
CA ARG A 2 50.27 4.46 0.42
C ARG A 2 48.92 5.18 0.17
N ASN A 3 48.85 6.12 -0.79
CA ASN A 3 47.64 6.90 -1.11
C ASN A 3 46.75 6.22 -2.18
N VAL A 4 47.34 5.39 -3.06
CA VAL A 4 46.57 4.69 -4.11
C VAL A 4 45.68 3.61 -3.50
N ASN A 5 46.18 2.90 -2.47
CA ASN A 5 45.36 1.87 -1.80
C ASN A 5 44.17 2.43 -1.02
N LYS A 6 44.24 3.67 -0.51
CA LYS A 6 43.08 4.33 0.15
C LYS A 6 42.03 4.75 -0.85
N ILE A 7 42.42 5.21 -2.04
CA ILE A 7 41.47 5.62 -3.08
C ILE A 7 40.76 4.40 -3.69
N VAL A 8 41.50 3.30 -3.93
CA VAL A 8 40.94 2.04 -4.44
C VAL A 8 39.99 1.42 -3.40
N PHE A 9 40.33 1.48 -2.11
CA PHE A 9 39.43 1.00 -1.04
C PHE A 9 38.21 1.86 -0.88
N LEU A 10 38.30 3.17 -1.05
CA LEU A 10 37.16 4.09 -1.00
C LEU A 10 36.24 3.92 -2.21
N ILE A 11 36.79 3.70 -3.41
CA ILE A 11 36.01 3.44 -4.63
C ILE A 11 35.32 2.06 -4.56
N LEU A 12 35.98 1.04 -4.02
CA LEU A 12 35.38 -0.27 -3.78
C LEU A 12 34.25 -0.21 -2.71
N LEU A 13 34.44 0.59 -1.67
CA LEU A 13 33.40 0.77 -0.62
C LEU A 13 32.19 1.55 -1.14
N THR A 14 32.40 2.57 -1.99
CA THR A 14 31.30 3.31 -2.62
C THR A 14 30.60 2.46 -3.69
N PHE A 15 31.30 1.59 -4.42
CA PHE A 15 30.70 0.66 -5.37
C PHE A 15 29.90 -0.44 -4.66
N PHE A 16 30.32 -0.88 -3.47
CA PHE A 16 29.59 -1.85 -2.65
C PHE A 16 28.36 -1.24 -1.97
N LEU A 17 28.40 0.05 -1.65
CA LEU A 17 27.24 0.79 -1.10
C LEU A 17 26.22 1.21 -2.17
N SER A 18 26.62 1.31 -3.45
CA SER A 18 25.69 1.64 -4.55
C SER A 18 25.00 0.43 -5.17
N SER A 19 25.43 -0.82 -4.84
CA SER A 19 24.87 -2.05 -5.42
C SER A 19 23.86 -2.76 -4.50
N VAL A 20 23.51 -2.21 -3.34
CA VAL A 20 22.50 -2.81 -2.45
C VAL A 20 21.27 -1.89 -2.37
N HIS A 21 20.72 -1.49 -3.51
CA HIS A 21 19.28 -1.33 -3.61
C HIS A 21 18.67 -2.71 -3.94
N ILE A 22 18.93 -3.68 -3.08
CA ILE A 22 18.01 -4.81 -2.91
C ILE A 22 16.74 -4.12 -2.41
N PHE A 23 15.74 -4.02 -3.28
CA PHE A 23 14.38 -3.68 -2.86
C PHE A 23 14.06 -4.60 -1.70
N SER A 24 14.04 -4.08 -0.48
CA SER A 24 13.69 -4.87 0.69
C SER A 24 12.28 -5.41 0.44
N GLN A 25 12.19 -6.73 0.21
CA GLN A 25 10.92 -7.42 -0.06
C GLN A 25 10.12 -7.62 1.23
N THR A 26 10.69 -7.23 2.37
CA THR A 26 10.02 -7.24 3.67
C THR A 26 9.01 -6.11 3.75
N PRO A 27 7.86 -6.33 4.42
CA PRO A 27 6.92 -5.27 4.76
C PRO A 27 7.61 -4.11 5.48
N LYS A 28 7.12 -2.90 5.27
CA LYS A 28 7.60 -1.67 5.93
C LYS A 28 6.41 -0.86 6.39
N GLY A 29 6.53 -0.27 7.57
CA GLY A 29 5.52 0.61 8.14
C GLY A 29 6.10 1.94 8.58
N LEU A 30 5.28 2.98 8.55
CA LEU A 30 5.57 4.30 9.10
C LEU A 30 4.26 5.06 9.38
N ILE A 31 4.30 6.04 10.26
CA ILE A 31 3.22 7.00 10.43
C ILE A 31 3.43 8.13 9.41
N LEU A 32 2.40 8.41 8.60
CA LEU A 32 2.47 9.46 7.55
C LEU A 32 1.97 10.81 8.03
N ASP A 33 0.92 10.80 8.83
CA ASP A 33 0.25 11.99 9.34
C ASP A 33 -0.43 11.61 10.66
N GLU A 34 -1.04 12.56 11.37
CA GLU A 34 -1.68 12.33 12.67
C GLU A 34 -2.53 11.05 12.68
N GLY A 35 -2.02 10.00 13.32
CA GLY A 35 -2.69 8.72 13.48
C GLY A 35 -2.86 7.84 12.22
N ILE A 36 -2.39 8.25 11.03
CA ILE A 36 -2.51 7.48 9.80
C ILE A 36 -1.29 6.58 9.61
N GLY A 37 -1.49 5.26 9.78
CA GLY A 37 -0.47 4.27 9.49
C GLY A 37 -0.33 4.00 7.98
N TYR A 38 0.88 3.75 7.53
CA TYR A 38 1.19 3.28 6.18
C TYR A 38 1.95 1.97 6.26
N LEU A 39 1.45 0.96 5.58
CA LEU A 39 2.03 -0.37 5.50
C LEU A 39 2.27 -0.74 4.03
N ARG A 40 3.54 -0.84 3.62
CA ARG A 40 3.90 -1.33 2.30
C ARG A 40 4.26 -2.80 2.34
N ILE A 41 3.60 -3.62 1.52
CA ILE A 41 3.92 -5.03 1.30
C ILE A 41 4.42 -5.18 -0.12
N ALA A 42 5.72 -5.38 -0.30
CA ALA A 42 6.34 -5.48 -1.63
C ALA A 42 6.20 -6.87 -2.25
N GLN A 43 6.11 -7.92 -1.43
CA GLN A 43 5.90 -9.32 -1.86
C GLN A 43 5.39 -10.17 -0.70
N PHE A 44 4.63 -11.23 -1.01
CA PHE A 44 4.14 -12.19 -0.01
C PHE A 44 5.11 -13.37 0.13
N GLN A 45 5.96 -13.32 1.16
CA GLN A 45 6.95 -14.34 1.51
C GLN A 45 6.72 -14.84 2.95
N ARG A 46 7.46 -15.87 3.38
CA ARG A 46 7.58 -16.15 4.81
C ARG A 46 8.53 -15.12 5.44
N PRO A 47 8.23 -14.48 6.52
CA PRO A 47 7.02 -14.44 7.38
C PRO A 47 6.22 -13.13 7.20
N THR A 48 5.64 -12.87 6.02
CA THR A 48 4.95 -11.59 5.75
C THR A 48 3.83 -11.28 6.75
N SER A 49 3.00 -12.28 7.10
CA SER A 49 1.88 -12.07 8.03
C SER A 49 2.35 -11.67 9.42
N GLU A 50 3.34 -12.38 9.96
CA GLU A 50 3.91 -12.09 11.27
C GLU A 50 4.58 -10.71 11.31
N LEU A 51 5.23 -10.31 10.22
CA LEU A 51 5.82 -8.96 10.10
C LEU A 51 4.75 -7.87 9.99
N VAL A 52 3.63 -8.12 9.31
CA VAL A 52 2.50 -7.19 9.23
C VAL A 52 1.92 -6.96 10.63
N GLU A 53 1.67 -8.01 11.40
CA GLU A 53 1.19 -7.93 12.78
C GLU A 53 2.14 -7.13 13.67
N SER A 54 3.45 -7.43 13.60
CA SER A 54 4.47 -6.71 14.35
C SER A 54 4.53 -5.23 13.98
N ILE A 55 4.52 -4.92 12.68
CA ILE A 55 4.58 -3.54 12.19
C ILE A 55 3.35 -2.76 12.65
N ILE A 56 2.14 -3.32 12.55
CA ILE A 56 0.92 -2.63 13.01
C ILE A 56 0.99 -2.40 14.53
N SER A 57 1.44 -3.38 15.30
CA SER A 57 1.65 -3.21 16.75
C SER A 57 2.65 -2.08 17.05
N ASP A 58 3.75 -2.01 16.31
CA ASP A 58 4.75 -0.95 16.46
C ASP A 58 4.18 0.44 16.09
N LEU A 59 3.37 0.53 15.03
CA LEU A 59 2.71 1.77 14.63
C LEU A 59 1.69 2.25 15.68
N VAL A 60 0.90 1.33 16.23
CA VAL A 60 -0.03 1.61 17.34
C VAL A 60 0.73 2.12 18.56
N ALA A 61 1.84 1.49 18.93
CA ALA A 61 2.67 1.92 20.05
C ALA A 61 3.31 3.30 19.81
N GLN A 62 3.73 3.61 18.58
CA GLN A 62 4.28 4.92 18.21
C GLN A 62 3.23 6.04 18.24
N ASN A 63 1.97 5.71 17.99
CA ASN A 63 0.85 6.66 18.00
C ASN A 63 0.18 6.82 19.38
N GLU A 64 0.84 6.39 20.48
CA GLU A 64 0.34 6.48 21.85
C GLU A 64 -1.04 5.81 22.08
N GLY A 65 -1.42 4.87 21.23
CA GLY A 65 -2.69 4.15 21.28
C GLY A 65 -3.11 3.57 19.94
N ASP A 66 -4.40 3.64 19.62
CA ASP A 66 -4.92 3.14 18.34
C ASP A 66 -4.51 4.01 17.15
N LEU A 67 -4.37 3.39 15.98
CA LEU A 67 -4.31 4.13 14.72
C LEU A 67 -5.70 4.69 14.38
N ASP A 68 -5.76 5.88 13.83
CA ASP A 68 -7.02 6.46 13.33
C ASP A 68 -7.43 5.82 11.99
N SER A 69 -6.48 5.41 11.21
CA SER A 69 -6.69 4.73 9.93
C SER A 69 -5.40 4.09 9.40
N LEU A 70 -5.52 3.25 8.35
CA LEU A 70 -4.40 2.53 7.75
C LEU A 70 -4.43 2.59 6.23
N ILE A 71 -3.27 2.82 5.61
CA ILE A 71 -3.05 2.61 4.17
C ILE A 71 -2.21 1.34 3.99
N ILE A 72 -2.71 0.39 3.19
CA ILE A 72 -1.98 -0.81 2.77
C ILE A 72 -1.55 -0.62 1.31
N ASP A 73 -0.26 -0.49 1.05
CA ASP A 73 0.27 -0.31 -0.30
C ASP A 73 0.73 -1.64 -0.90
N LEU A 74 -0.05 -2.12 -1.87
CA LEU A 74 0.20 -3.32 -2.67
C LEU A 74 0.64 -2.99 -4.10
N ARG A 75 0.91 -1.75 -4.43
CA ARG A 75 1.37 -1.36 -5.77
C ARG A 75 2.70 -2.03 -6.10
N ASN A 76 2.81 -2.51 -7.34
CA ASN A 76 3.99 -3.24 -7.84
C ASN A 76 4.33 -4.51 -7.03
N ASN A 77 3.37 -5.07 -6.29
CA ASN A 77 3.52 -6.33 -5.59
C ASN A 77 3.06 -7.49 -6.49
N PRO A 78 3.96 -8.33 -7.02
CA PRO A 78 3.62 -9.41 -7.95
C PRO A 78 2.91 -10.60 -7.28
N GLY A 79 2.65 -10.51 -5.98
CA GLY A 79 2.05 -11.56 -5.18
C GLY A 79 3.07 -12.38 -4.39
N GLY A 80 2.85 -13.69 -4.33
CA GLY A 80 3.70 -14.63 -3.60
C GLY A 80 2.90 -15.80 -3.02
N LEU A 81 3.15 -16.14 -1.77
CA LEU A 81 2.56 -17.30 -1.12
C LEU A 81 1.09 -17.09 -0.78
N LEU A 82 0.23 -18.02 -1.22
CA LEU A 82 -1.22 -18.02 -0.94
C LEU A 82 -1.53 -17.93 0.55
N ASN A 83 -0.87 -18.76 1.35
CA ASN A 83 -1.11 -18.81 2.80
C ASN A 83 -0.76 -17.46 3.49
N GLN A 84 0.18 -16.70 2.95
CA GLN A 84 0.49 -15.38 3.49
C GLN A 84 -0.57 -14.34 3.09
N ALA A 85 -1.11 -14.41 1.88
CA ALA A 85 -2.23 -13.57 1.48
C ALA A 85 -3.48 -13.84 2.33
N ILE A 86 -3.79 -15.14 2.59
CA ILE A 86 -4.91 -15.52 3.45
C ILE A 86 -4.72 -14.94 4.86
N ARG A 87 -3.57 -15.15 5.49
CA ARG A 87 -3.30 -14.63 6.85
C ARG A 87 -3.32 -13.10 6.92
N VAL A 88 -2.76 -12.42 5.91
CA VAL A 88 -2.81 -10.95 5.87
C VAL A 88 -4.24 -10.45 5.68
N SER A 89 -5.07 -11.13 4.86
CA SER A 89 -6.49 -10.78 4.75
C SER A 89 -7.26 -11.04 6.04
N ASP A 90 -6.99 -12.19 6.68
CA ASP A 90 -7.57 -12.62 7.96
C ASP A 90 -7.35 -11.56 9.06
N ALA A 91 -6.13 -10.98 9.11
CA ALA A 91 -5.74 -9.96 10.07
C ALA A 91 -6.60 -8.65 10.03
N PHE A 92 -7.42 -8.47 9.02
CA PHE A 92 -8.30 -7.29 8.84
C PHE A 92 -9.79 -7.66 8.74
N LEU A 93 -10.17 -8.92 8.91
CA LEU A 93 -11.54 -9.39 8.77
C LEU A 93 -12.01 -10.12 10.03
N GLU A 94 -13.24 -9.89 10.43
CA GLU A 94 -13.85 -10.56 11.58
C GLU A 94 -14.45 -11.93 11.21
N SER A 95 -14.84 -12.14 9.96
CA SER A 95 -15.49 -13.37 9.51
C SER A 95 -15.70 -13.39 8.00
N GLY A 96 -16.12 -14.52 7.46
CA GLY A 96 -16.51 -14.69 6.07
C GLY A 96 -15.41 -15.31 5.21
N GLU A 97 -15.72 -15.56 3.94
CA GLU A 97 -14.77 -16.14 2.99
C GLU A 97 -13.70 -15.10 2.62
N ILE A 98 -12.43 -15.49 2.60
CA ILE A 98 -11.33 -14.67 2.09
C ILE A 98 -11.13 -14.92 0.59
N VAL A 99 -11.03 -16.20 0.23
CA VAL A 99 -10.80 -16.64 -1.16
C VAL A 99 -11.25 -18.09 -1.30
N SER A 100 -11.74 -18.44 -2.47
CA SER A 100 -11.92 -19.84 -2.84
C SER A 100 -11.10 -20.21 -4.08
N THR A 101 -10.74 -21.50 -4.15
CA THR A 101 -10.11 -22.08 -5.33
C THR A 101 -11.06 -23.09 -5.95
N ARG A 102 -11.07 -23.15 -7.29
CA ARG A 102 -11.85 -24.15 -8.03
C ARG A 102 -10.95 -24.79 -9.07
N GLY A 103 -10.77 -26.11 -8.94
CA GLY A 103 -10.03 -26.93 -9.87
C GLY A 103 -10.88 -27.40 -11.05
N ARG A 104 -10.38 -28.43 -11.74
CA ARG A 104 -11.05 -29.01 -12.91
C ARG A 104 -12.22 -29.91 -12.50
N ALA A 105 -12.09 -30.67 -11.42
CA ALA A 105 -13.14 -31.53 -10.90
C ALA A 105 -14.02 -30.78 -9.90
N ALA A 106 -15.30 -31.13 -9.80
CA ALA A 106 -16.24 -30.50 -8.88
C ALA A 106 -15.86 -30.63 -7.38
N GLY A 107 -15.03 -31.63 -7.03
CA GLY A 107 -14.52 -31.83 -5.68
C GLY A 107 -13.24 -31.08 -5.34
N ASP A 108 -12.64 -30.36 -6.30
CA ASP A 108 -11.35 -29.66 -6.12
C ASP A 108 -11.53 -28.23 -5.63
N ALA A 109 -12.67 -27.91 -5.03
CA ALA A 109 -12.95 -26.58 -4.52
C ALA A 109 -12.50 -26.49 -3.04
N GLU A 110 -11.68 -25.49 -2.75
CA GLU A 110 -11.28 -25.16 -1.38
C GLU A 110 -11.76 -23.74 -1.05
N ARG A 111 -12.13 -23.52 0.21
CA ARG A 111 -12.53 -22.21 0.73
C ARG A 111 -11.73 -21.87 1.95
N TYR A 112 -11.27 -20.64 2.02
CA TYR A 112 -10.52 -20.09 3.13
C TYR A 112 -11.34 -18.98 3.75
N ASN A 113 -11.63 -19.10 5.04
CA ASN A 113 -12.47 -18.17 5.78
C ASN A 113 -11.64 -17.42 6.81
N ALA A 114 -12.10 -16.21 7.14
CA ALA A 114 -11.52 -15.39 8.18
C ALA A 114 -11.91 -15.90 9.57
N THR A 115 -11.03 -15.63 10.52
CA THR A 115 -11.23 -15.84 11.96
C THR A 115 -11.37 -14.47 12.65
N PRO A 116 -12.12 -14.35 13.77
CA PRO A 116 -12.30 -13.09 14.45
C PRO A 116 -10.97 -12.44 14.88
N GLY A 117 -10.79 -11.15 14.60
CA GLY A 117 -9.62 -10.38 15.03
C GLY A 117 -9.14 -9.37 13.97
N ASP A 118 -9.72 -8.17 13.96
CA ASP A 118 -9.28 -7.07 13.10
C ASP A 118 -8.20 -6.24 13.80
N LEU A 119 -6.97 -6.25 13.27
CA LEU A 119 -5.82 -5.51 13.83
C LEU A 119 -6.01 -3.99 13.90
N THR A 120 -6.95 -3.44 13.16
CA THR A 120 -7.25 -2.01 13.17
C THR A 120 -8.52 -1.66 13.96
N ASN A 121 -9.11 -2.64 14.67
CA ASN A 121 -10.31 -2.43 15.49
C ASN A 121 -11.45 -1.74 14.72
N GLY A 122 -11.65 -2.09 13.44
CA GLY A 122 -12.69 -1.50 12.58
C GLY A 122 -12.35 -0.10 12.04
N LYS A 123 -11.19 0.45 12.33
CA LYS A 123 -10.76 1.76 11.79
C LYS A 123 -10.69 1.74 10.26
N PRO A 124 -10.87 2.89 9.59
CA PRO A 124 -10.83 2.97 8.12
C PRO A 124 -9.54 2.43 7.52
N VAL A 125 -9.67 1.66 6.44
CA VAL A 125 -8.54 1.11 5.68
C VAL A 125 -8.66 1.49 4.21
N VAL A 126 -7.56 1.95 3.62
CA VAL A 126 -7.41 2.11 2.16
C VAL A 126 -6.35 1.13 1.67
N VAL A 127 -6.63 0.48 0.53
CA VAL A 127 -5.64 -0.38 -0.15
C VAL A 127 -5.26 0.25 -1.48
N LEU A 128 -3.97 0.50 -1.69
CA LEU A 128 -3.43 1.00 -2.95
C LEU A 128 -3.05 -0.16 -3.87
N ILE A 129 -3.56 -0.13 -5.10
CA ILE A 129 -3.23 -1.12 -6.15
C ILE A 129 -2.87 -0.45 -7.47
N ASN A 130 -2.15 -1.20 -8.31
CA ASN A 130 -1.88 -0.81 -9.70
C ASN A 130 -1.71 -2.05 -10.60
N GLY A 131 -1.39 -1.86 -11.88
CA GLY A 131 -1.16 -2.94 -12.83
C GLY A 131 -0.01 -3.90 -12.45
N GLY A 132 0.83 -3.55 -11.50
CA GLY A 132 1.87 -4.44 -10.94
C GLY A 132 1.40 -5.26 -9.73
N SER A 133 0.18 -5.01 -9.22
CA SER A 133 -0.44 -5.79 -8.15
C SER A 133 -1.03 -7.08 -8.72
N ALA A 134 -0.52 -8.25 -8.33
CA ALA A 134 -0.89 -9.52 -8.94
C ALA A 134 -1.06 -10.66 -7.92
N SER A 135 -1.89 -11.68 -8.26
CA SER A 135 -1.99 -12.95 -7.51
C SER A 135 -2.37 -12.74 -6.04
N ALA A 136 -1.47 -13.01 -5.08
CA ALA A 136 -1.68 -12.82 -3.64
C ALA A 136 -2.14 -11.40 -3.27
N SER A 137 -1.62 -10.36 -3.95
CA SER A 137 -2.08 -8.98 -3.76
C SER A 137 -3.53 -8.79 -4.18
N GLU A 138 -3.95 -9.48 -5.24
CA GLU A 138 -5.32 -9.43 -5.74
C GLU A 138 -6.29 -10.19 -4.83
N ILE A 139 -5.80 -11.22 -4.14
CA ILE A 139 -6.58 -11.93 -3.11
C ILE A 139 -6.86 -10.99 -1.94
N VAL A 140 -5.83 -10.32 -1.39
CA VAL A 140 -6.00 -9.36 -0.29
C VAL A 140 -6.92 -8.22 -0.70
N ALA A 141 -6.64 -7.55 -1.83
CA ALA A 141 -7.46 -6.43 -2.29
C ALA A 141 -8.90 -6.84 -2.57
N GLY A 142 -9.12 -8.00 -3.23
CA GLY A 142 -10.46 -8.51 -3.55
C GLY A 142 -11.25 -8.94 -2.32
N ALA A 143 -10.59 -9.57 -1.34
CA ALA A 143 -11.23 -9.96 -0.10
C ALA A 143 -11.70 -8.72 0.70
N LEU A 144 -10.80 -7.76 0.93
CA LEU A 144 -11.13 -6.54 1.68
C LEU A 144 -12.17 -5.68 0.96
N GLN A 145 -12.14 -5.65 -0.40
CA GLN A 145 -13.16 -4.98 -1.21
C GLN A 145 -14.54 -5.61 -1.05
N ASP A 146 -14.64 -6.92 -1.28
CA ASP A 146 -15.92 -7.64 -1.27
C ASP A 146 -16.58 -7.65 0.13
N HIS A 147 -15.77 -7.59 1.20
CA HIS A 147 -16.25 -7.40 2.57
C HIS A 147 -16.54 -5.93 2.94
N HIS A 148 -16.34 -4.98 2.02
CA HIS A 148 -16.42 -3.54 2.30
C HIS A 148 -15.55 -3.11 3.49
N ARG A 149 -14.46 -3.85 3.75
CA ARG A 149 -13.54 -3.59 4.85
C ARG A 149 -12.55 -2.48 4.51
N ALA A 150 -12.18 -2.35 3.23
CA ALA A 150 -11.29 -1.32 2.75
C ALA A 150 -11.79 -0.68 1.46
N ILE A 151 -11.43 0.58 1.23
CA ILE A 151 -11.60 1.27 -0.05
C ILE A 151 -10.37 0.99 -0.89
N ILE A 152 -10.57 0.44 -2.09
CA ILE A 152 -9.49 0.16 -3.03
C ILE A 152 -9.26 1.37 -3.93
N VAL A 153 -8.04 1.90 -3.89
CA VAL A 153 -7.66 3.13 -4.61
C VAL A 153 -6.51 2.85 -5.58
N GLY A 154 -6.50 3.49 -6.73
CA GLY A 154 -5.41 3.39 -7.70
C GLY A 154 -5.87 2.99 -9.09
N THR A 155 -5.19 2.06 -9.74
CA THR A 155 -5.55 1.53 -11.05
C THR A 155 -5.79 0.04 -11.00
N LYS A 156 -6.51 -0.49 -12.00
CA LYS A 156 -6.83 -1.90 -12.11
C LYS A 156 -5.59 -2.78 -11.94
N SER A 157 -5.72 -3.87 -11.18
CA SER A 157 -4.66 -4.85 -10.96
C SER A 157 -4.39 -5.73 -12.19
N PHE A 158 -3.40 -6.60 -12.10
CA PHE A 158 -2.88 -7.39 -13.22
C PHE A 158 -3.87 -8.44 -13.76
N GLY A 159 -4.57 -9.16 -12.89
CA GLY A 159 -5.50 -10.23 -13.28
C GLY A 159 -4.88 -11.63 -13.32
N LYS A 160 -4.00 -11.96 -12.36
CA LYS A 160 -3.44 -13.32 -12.22
C LYS A 160 -4.25 -14.13 -11.21
N GLY A 161 -5.30 -14.79 -11.67
CA GLY A 161 -6.19 -15.62 -10.86
C GLY A 161 -5.90 -17.12 -10.95
N SER A 162 -4.71 -17.56 -11.38
CA SER A 162 -4.35 -18.95 -11.53
C SER A 162 -3.54 -19.51 -10.35
N VAL A 163 -3.94 -20.67 -9.85
CA VAL A 163 -3.20 -21.47 -8.86
C VAL A 163 -2.17 -22.34 -9.56
N GLN A 164 -0.91 -22.23 -9.18
CA GLN A 164 0.16 -23.07 -9.70
C GLN A 164 0.62 -24.05 -8.63
N THR A 165 0.53 -25.34 -8.94
CA THR A 165 0.98 -26.43 -8.06
C THR A 165 2.32 -26.97 -8.55
N ILE A 166 3.27 -27.18 -7.64
CA ILE A 166 4.53 -27.85 -7.92
C ILE A 166 4.36 -29.33 -7.59
N ILE A 167 4.50 -30.16 -8.63
CA ILE A 167 4.34 -31.62 -8.54
C ILE A 167 5.74 -32.24 -8.65
N PRO A 168 6.29 -32.84 -7.58
CA PRO A 168 7.54 -33.59 -7.68
C PRO A 168 7.37 -34.78 -8.66
N LEU A 169 8.34 -34.97 -9.55
CA LEU A 169 8.30 -36.03 -10.56
C LEU A 169 9.14 -37.25 -10.15
N SER A 170 10.19 -37.05 -9.38
CA SER A 170 11.14 -38.08 -8.99
C SER A 170 11.93 -37.70 -7.76
N SER A 171 12.69 -38.66 -7.21
CA SER A 171 13.55 -38.48 -6.02
C SER A 171 14.80 -37.63 -6.28
N ASP A 172 15.13 -37.34 -7.53
CA ASP A 172 16.28 -36.57 -7.97
C ASP A 172 16.05 -35.04 -8.00
N GLY A 173 14.88 -34.59 -7.50
CA GLY A 173 14.55 -33.17 -7.33
C GLY A 173 13.89 -32.54 -8.57
N ALA A 174 13.57 -33.31 -9.62
CA ALA A 174 12.78 -32.82 -10.73
C ALA A 174 11.35 -32.55 -10.31
N ALA A 175 10.80 -31.42 -10.73
CA ALA A 175 9.42 -31.05 -10.43
C ALA A 175 8.76 -30.34 -11.61
N MET A 176 7.44 -30.52 -11.75
CA MET A 176 6.63 -29.89 -12.76
C MET A 176 5.74 -28.81 -12.11
N ARG A 177 5.63 -27.64 -12.73
CA ARG A 177 4.71 -26.59 -12.31
C ARG A 177 3.52 -26.58 -13.24
N LEU A 178 2.33 -26.82 -12.71
CA LEU A 178 1.08 -26.82 -13.47
C LEU A 178 0.07 -25.83 -12.87
N THR A 179 -0.74 -25.24 -13.75
CA THR A 179 -1.96 -24.53 -13.31
C THR A 179 -3.05 -25.57 -13.06
N THR A 180 -3.48 -25.67 -11.79
CA THR A 180 -4.45 -26.67 -11.33
C THR A 180 -5.81 -26.09 -10.97
N ALA A 181 -5.88 -24.81 -10.59
CA ALA A 181 -7.12 -24.17 -10.18
C ALA A 181 -7.13 -22.66 -10.47
N ARG A 182 -8.27 -22.02 -10.23
CA ARG A 182 -8.45 -20.58 -10.30
C ARG A 182 -8.90 -20.02 -8.96
N TYR A 183 -8.48 -18.77 -8.67
CA TYR A 183 -8.94 -18.01 -7.52
C TYR A 183 -10.23 -17.27 -7.79
N TYR A 184 -11.10 -17.23 -6.79
CA TYR A 184 -12.34 -16.47 -6.77
C TYR A 184 -12.40 -15.65 -5.49
N THR A 185 -12.85 -14.40 -5.62
CA THR A 185 -13.09 -13.52 -4.46
C THR A 185 -14.33 -13.96 -3.68
N PRO A 186 -14.59 -13.44 -2.47
CA PRO A 186 -15.77 -13.77 -1.67
C PRO A 186 -17.10 -13.63 -2.42
N SER A 187 -17.23 -12.62 -3.28
CA SER A 187 -18.41 -12.43 -4.14
C SER A 187 -18.52 -13.45 -5.29
N GLY A 188 -17.53 -14.35 -5.44
CA GLY A 188 -17.49 -15.34 -6.52
C GLY A 188 -16.93 -14.80 -7.85
N ARG A 189 -16.39 -13.59 -7.89
CA ARG A 189 -15.72 -13.04 -9.10
C ARG A 189 -14.41 -13.78 -9.35
N SER A 190 -14.15 -14.14 -10.61
CA SER A 190 -12.84 -14.66 -11.02
C SER A 190 -11.84 -13.53 -11.13
N ILE A 191 -10.66 -13.71 -10.52
CA ILE A 191 -9.53 -12.77 -10.66
C ILE A 191 -8.87 -12.92 -12.05
N GLN A 192 -8.92 -14.14 -12.64
CA GLN A 192 -8.21 -14.45 -13.89
C GLN A 192 -8.63 -13.52 -15.04
N SER A 193 -7.68 -12.81 -15.61
CA SER A 193 -7.82 -11.82 -16.69
C SER A 193 -8.69 -10.59 -16.36
N LEU A 194 -9.45 -10.65 -15.27
CA LEU A 194 -10.31 -9.54 -14.82
C LEU A 194 -9.61 -8.62 -13.84
N GLY A 195 -8.77 -9.17 -12.96
CA GLY A 195 -8.16 -8.42 -11.88
C GLY A 195 -9.16 -7.85 -10.87
N VAL A 196 -8.67 -6.98 -10.02
CA VAL A 196 -9.46 -6.16 -9.09
C VAL A 196 -9.52 -4.75 -9.64
N SER A 197 -10.73 -4.24 -9.85
CA SER A 197 -10.96 -2.84 -10.23
C SER A 197 -11.02 -2.00 -8.95
N PRO A 198 -10.32 -0.86 -8.89
CA PRO A 198 -10.39 0.00 -7.71
C PRO A 198 -11.78 0.60 -7.56
N ASP A 199 -12.19 0.89 -6.32
CA ASP A 199 -13.41 1.65 -6.02
C ASP A 199 -13.25 3.11 -6.43
N ILE A 200 -12.03 3.64 -6.28
CA ILE A 200 -11.66 4.98 -6.70
C ILE A 200 -10.50 4.90 -7.70
N LEU A 201 -10.79 5.21 -8.96
CA LEU A 201 -9.78 5.21 -10.02
C LEU A 201 -8.88 6.44 -9.91
N VAL A 202 -7.64 6.25 -9.53
CA VAL A 202 -6.61 7.28 -9.45
C VAL A 202 -5.41 6.87 -10.29
N LYS A 203 -5.15 7.57 -11.39
CA LYS A 203 -3.97 7.35 -12.21
C LYS A 203 -2.77 8.06 -11.59
N GLN A 204 -1.60 7.40 -11.60
CA GLN A 204 -0.36 8.07 -11.23
C GLN A 204 -0.07 9.19 -12.25
N ARG A 205 0.29 10.37 -11.77
CA ARG A 205 0.76 11.44 -12.65
C ARG A 205 2.15 11.09 -13.16
N VAL A 206 2.32 11.09 -14.46
CA VAL A 206 3.65 11.03 -15.08
C VAL A 206 4.17 12.47 -15.11
N ARG A 207 5.28 12.72 -14.42
CA ARG A 207 5.96 14.00 -14.50
C ARG A 207 6.45 14.18 -15.95
N SER A 208 5.82 15.07 -16.70
CA SER A 208 6.39 15.52 -17.97
C SER A 208 7.45 16.56 -17.64
N ASP A 209 8.70 16.29 -17.99
CA ASP A 209 9.81 17.25 -17.84
C ASP A 209 9.64 18.49 -18.71
N GLU A 210 8.58 18.56 -19.52
CA GLU A 210 8.41 19.59 -20.56
C GLU A 210 7.68 20.86 -20.12
N ASP A 211 7.02 20.93 -18.96
CA ASP A 211 6.33 22.16 -18.57
C ASP A 211 6.08 22.25 -17.04
N PRO A 212 7.08 22.66 -16.23
CA PRO A 212 6.88 22.84 -14.79
C PRO A 212 5.93 24.01 -14.45
N GLU A 213 5.63 24.90 -15.41
CA GLU A 213 4.78 26.08 -15.18
C GLU A 213 3.29 25.86 -15.47
N LYS A 214 2.88 24.81 -16.21
CA LYS A 214 1.46 24.58 -16.56
C LYS A 214 0.64 23.86 -15.50
N ASP A 215 1.26 23.16 -14.56
CA ASP A 215 0.55 22.48 -13.45
C ASP A 215 0.35 23.36 -12.21
N GLN A 216 0.79 24.63 -12.30
CA GLN A 216 0.55 25.63 -11.26
C GLN A 216 -0.85 26.24 -11.42
N ASN A 217 -1.92 25.47 -11.17
CA ASN A 217 -3.16 26.04 -10.69
C ASN A 217 -2.90 26.55 -9.25
N PHE A 218 -2.06 27.57 -9.14
CA PHE A 218 -1.93 28.32 -7.91
C PHE A 218 -3.27 28.96 -7.58
N GLN A 219 -3.96 28.44 -6.59
CA GLN A 219 -4.84 29.27 -5.81
C GLN A 219 -3.95 30.33 -5.18
N ARG A 220 -3.90 31.52 -5.80
CA ARG A 220 -3.25 32.68 -5.19
C ARG A 220 -4.17 33.19 -4.11
N PHE A 221 -3.74 33.07 -2.89
CA PHE A 221 -4.38 33.75 -1.78
C PHE A 221 -3.96 35.21 -1.75
N GLU A 222 -4.77 36.07 -1.15
CA GLU A 222 -4.43 37.50 -1.00
C GLU A 222 -3.07 37.69 -0.31
N ALA A 223 -2.75 36.81 0.66
CA ALA A 223 -1.47 36.79 1.36
C ALA A 223 -0.24 36.53 0.46
N ASP A 224 -0.44 35.94 -0.74
CA ASP A 224 0.62 35.63 -1.71
C ASP A 224 0.82 36.77 -2.75
N LEU A 225 0.01 37.83 -2.67
CA LEU A 225 0.11 38.96 -3.61
C LEU A 225 1.25 39.88 -3.19
N GLU A 226 1.98 40.36 -4.18
CA GLU A 226 2.96 41.45 -4.02
C GLU A 226 2.23 42.70 -3.49
N ASN A 227 2.57 43.17 -2.29
CA ASN A 227 1.90 44.21 -1.52
C ASN A 227 0.59 43.81 -0.81
N SER A 228 0.41 42.56 -0.45
CA SER A 228 -0.68 42.16 0.46
C SER A 228 -0.57 42.92 1.80
N LEU A 229 -1.72 43.34 2.33
CA LEU A 229 -1.75 43.99 3.64
C LEU A 229 -1.49 42.96 4.74
N SER A 230 -0.51 43.21 5.61
CA SER A 230 -0.30 42.42 6.80
C SER A 230 -1.51 42.52 7.74
N ASN A 231 -1.98 41.42 8.27
CA ASN A 231 -2.99 41.46 9.30
C ASN A 231 -2.34 41.68 10.68
N ASP A 232 -2.25 42.96 11.08
CA ASP A 232 -1.60 43.37 12.34
C ASP A 232 -2.39 42.98 13.58
N SER A 233 -3.62 42.43 13.41
CA SER A 233 -4.47 41.98 14.53
C SER A 233 -4.31 40.50 14.88
N LEU A 234 -3.45 39.76 14.15
CA LEU A 234 -3.19 38.36 14.44
C LEU A 234 -2.43 38.20 15.75
N THR A 235 -2.95 37.33 16.63
CA THR A 235 -2.23 36.87 17.81
C THR A 235 -1.05 35.98 17.41
N ASP A 236 -0.10 35.79 18.32
CA ASP A 236 1.04 34.90 18.06
C ASP A 236 0.60 33.45 17.82
N ASP A 237 -0.47 32.99 18.47
CA ASP A 237 -1.03 31.66 18.26
C ASP A 237 -1.64 31.50 16.86
N GLU A 238 -2.36 32.51 16.38
CA GLU A 238 -2.92 32.52 15.02
C GLU A 238 -1.83 32.57 13.95
N ARG A 239 -0.74 33.30 14.19
CA ARG A 239 0.42 33.31 13.28
C ARG A 239 1.08 31.94 13.20
N ASN A 240 1.30 31.30 14.34
CA ASN A 240 1.87 29.96 14.41
C ASN A 240 0.96 28.92 13.73
N PHE A 241 -0.35 29.05 13.91
CA PHE A 241 -1.33 28.20 13.22
C PHE A 241 -1.24 28.33 11.69
N LEU A 242 -1.25 29.58 11.17
CA LEU A 242 -1.14 29.83 9.74
C LEU A 242 0.21 29.37 9.15
N GLU A 243 1.30 29.52 9.90
CA GLU A 243 2.61 29.03 9.47
C GLU A 243 2.64 27.49 9.40
N ASN A 244 2.02 26.82 10.37
CA ASN A 244 1.92 25.38 10.37
C ASN A 244 1.02 24.87 9.22
N GLU A 245 -0.14 25.51 8.97
CA GLU A 245 -0.97 25.19 7.81
C GLU A 245 -0.20 25.34 6.50
N ARG A 246 0.57 26.40 6.35
CA ARG A 246 1.40 26.62 5.15
C ARG A 246 2.45 25.52 4.97
N LYS A 247 3.14 25.13 6.03
CA LYS A 247 4.10 24.01 6.00
C LYS A 247 3.43 22.69 5.60
N GLN A 248 2.26 22.40 6.17
CA GLN A 248 1.50 21.21 5.80
C GLN A 248 1.05 21.23 4.34
N GLN A 249 0.63 22.39 3.82
CA GLN A 249 0.27 22.55 2.41
C GLN A 249 1.47 22.34 1.48
N GLU A 250 2.66 22.86 1.83
CA GLU A 250 3.89 22.66 1.07
C GLU A 250 4.32 21.17 1.06
N GLU A 251 4.24 20.49 2.20
CA GLU A 251 4.54 19.05 2.31
C GLU A 251 3.55 18.20 1.52
N THR A 252 2.25 18.52 1.62
CA THR A 252 1.20 17.85 0.84
C THR A 252 1.39 18.08 -0.66
N ALA A 253 1.73 19.30 -1.09
CA ALA A 253 2.01 19.60 -2.49
C ALA A 253 3.22 18.81 -2.99
N LYS A 254 4.27 18.70 -2.19
CA LYS A 254 5.45 17.87 -2.50
C LYS A 254 5.06 16.40 -2.63
N MET A 255 4.31 15.86 -1.67
CA MET A 255 3.84 14.47 -1.71
C MET A 255 2.97 14.21 -2.94
N ARG A 256 2.06 15.14 -3.31
CA ARG A 256 1.24 15.03 -4.53
C ARG A 256 2.06 15.00 -5.80
N ASN A 257 3.18 15.69 -5.83
CA ASN A 257 4.11 15.67 -6.96
C ASN A 257 4.92 14.37 -7.01
N ASP A 258 5.29 13.82 -5.85
CA ASP A 258 6.11 12.62 -5.76
C ASP A 258 5.26 11.33 -5.85
N ASP A 259 4.10 11.29 -5.16
CA ASP A 259 3.16 10.14 -5.16
C ASP A 259 1.70 10.61 -5.07
N TYR A 260 1.12 10.92 -6.21
CA TYR A 260 -0.25 11.39 -6.30
C TYR A 260 -1.30 10.41 -5.76
N GLN A 261 -1.11 9.10 -5.99
CA GLN A 261 -2.04 8.07 -5.51
C GLN A 261 -2.01 7.96 -3.98
N LEU A 262 -0.83 8.06 -3.37
CA LEU A 262 -0.70 8.03 -1.91
C LEU A 262 -1.34 9.27 -1.28
N SER A 263 -1.07 10.46 -1.83
CA SER A 263 -1.71 11.69 -1.35
C SER A 263 -3.23 11.62 -1.43
N TYR A 264 -3.76 11.06 -2.53
CA TYR A 264 -5.21 10.89 -2.69
C TYR A 264 -5.79 9.94 -1.64
N ALA A 265 -5.08 8.85 -1.31
CA ALA A 265 -5.50 7.91 -0.26
C ALA A 265 -5.56 8.60 1.12
N LEU A 266 -4.59 9.48 1.42
CA LEU A 266 -4.62 10.30 2.64
C LEU A 266 -5.85 11.23 2.67
N ASP A 267 -6.15 11.91 1.56
CA ASP A 267 -7.33 12.79 1.48
C ASP A 267 -8.64 12.01 1.73
N VAL A 268 -8.75 10.77 1.20
CA VAL A 268 -9.90 9.89 1.44
C VAL A 268 -10.03 9.54 2.93
N LEU A 269 -8.94 9.14 3.58
CA LEU A 269 -8.96 8.78 5.01
C LEU A 269 -9.29 9.98 5.91
N LYS A 270 -8.73 11.16 5.63
CA LYS A 270 -9.06 12.40 6.35
C LYS A 270 -10.55 12.75 6.23
N GLY A 271 -11.11 12.59 5.02
CA GLY A 271 -12.54 12.79 4.79
C GLY A 271 -13.40 11.82 5.59
N LEU A 272 -13.03 10.54 5.67
CA LEU A 272 -13.74 9.53 6.47
C LEU A 272 -13.64 9.83 7.97
N ALA A 273 -12.47 10.22 8.47
CA ALA A 273 -12.28 10.60 9.87
C ALA A 273 -13.18 11.78 10.27
N THR A 274 -13.32 12.79 9.41
CA THR A 274 -14.19 13.94 9.65
C THR A 274 -15.66 13.52 9.78
N LEU A 275 -16.11 12.52 9.01
CA LEU A 275 -17.49 12.02 9.06
C LEU A 275 -17.78 11.15 10.28
N SER A 276 -16.77 10.45 10.81
CA SER A 276 -16.91 9.55 11.98
C SER A 276 -16.92 10.29 13.32
N GLN A 277 -16.56 11.58 13.38
CA GLN A 277 -16.57 12.42 14.58
C GLN A 277 -17.95 13.04 14.88
N ASN A 278 -18.95 12.87 14.01
CA ASN A 278 -20.34 13.33 14.17
C ASN A 278 -21.26 12.13 14.45
#